data_59def28ab942476620b36e9684afedc5
#
_entry.id   59def28ab942476620b36e9684afedc5
#
_cell.length_a   1.000
_cell.length_b   1.000
_cell.length_c   1.000
_cell.angle_alpha   90.00
_cell.angle_beta   90.00
_cell.angle_gamma   90.00
#
_symmetry.space_group_name_H-M   'P 1'
#
loop_
_entity.id
_entity.type
_entity.pdbx_description
1 polymer ?
#
loop_
_entity_poly.entity_id
_entity_poly.type
_entity_poly.pdbx_seq_one_letter_code
_entity_poly.pdbx_strand_id
1 'polypeptide(L)'
;MPYLLSASHIKLPYLLSQEKIMEFSREIFGSSFKNIERLLRAFKNGQVENRYFSNDLEWFKEEHTFAEKNDIYIQQAVEFGKEAIEKCLANTEFLIDKLQPSELDAFFYISSTGMATPTIDARIMNELPFNPHTKRIPIWGLGCAGGASGLSRAFEYCKAYPKAKVIVLSVELCSLTFQRNDISKSNLIGTSLFSDGISCVLICGDEVSAEKFSKKDQHLKFLDSQSTLMPNSLDVMGWEVKDQGLYVVFSKDIPTIIKDWLKPNVESFLVENGLMLGDVKDFIAHPGGKKVIDAYHEALGFNESMTAESMGILREFGNMSSATILYVLERFMIRGGNIGEYGLAAALGPGFSSELVLMRWK
;
A
#
# COMPACT_ATOMS: atom_id res chain seq x y z
N MET A 1 22.70 9.45 2.11
CA MET A 1 21.47 8.91 1.46
C MET A 1 20.52 8.47 2.55
N PRO A 2 19.27 8.95 2.53
CA PRO A 2 18.23 8.53 3.47
C PRO A 2 18.03 7.02 3.45
N TYR A 3 17.52 6.46 4.53
CA TYR A 3 17.40 5.02 4.69
C TYR A 3 16.16 4.61 5.47
N LEU A 4 15.72 3.38 5.26
CA LEU A 4 14.64 2.74 6.00
C LEU A 4 15.17 2.25 7.35
N LEU A 5 14.56 2.70 8.44
CA LEU A 5 15.02 2.33 9.79
C LEU A 5 14.10 1.28 10.43
N SER A 6 12.78 1.45 10.30
CA SER A 6 11.77 0.53 10.86
C SER A 6 10.56 0.45 9.98
N ALA A 7 9.84 -0.64 10.04
CA ALA A 7 8.54 -0.82 9.43
C ALA A 7 7.65 -1.67 10.34
N SER A 8 6.35 -1.49 10.24
CA SER A 8 5.38 -2.35 10.89
C SER A 8 4.05 -2.32 10.18
N HIS A 9 3.30 -3.39 10.33
CA HIS A 9 1.89 -3.44 9.99
C HIS A 9 1.08 -3.93 11.19
N ILE A 10 -0.22 -3.69 11.19
CA ILE A 10 -1.14 -4.26 12.16
C ILE A 10 -2.07 -5.28 11.50
N LYS A 11 -2.54 -6.24 12.28
CA LYS A 11 -3.59 -7.18 11.86
C LYS A 11 -4.92 -6.67 12.39
N LEU A 12 -5.83 -6.40 11.48
CA LEU A 12 -7.17 -5.95 11.84
C LEU A 12 -8.02 -7.08 12.45
N PRO A 13 -9.11 -6.77 13.16
CA PRO A 13 -9.76 -7.73 14.06
C PRO A 13 -10.41 -8.92 13.35
N TYR A 14 -10.88 -8.77 12.12
CA TYR A 14 -11.64 -9.81 11.45
C TYR A 14 -10.84 -10.48 10.34
N LEU A 15 -10.24 -11.64 10.66
CA LEU A 15 -9.60 -12.52 9.69
C LEU A 15 -10.66 -13.35 8.97
N LEU A 16 -10.75 -13.20 7.65
CA LEU A 16 -11.72 -13.84 6.79
C LEU A 16 -11.02 -14.67 5.70
N SER A 17 -11.38 -15.95 5.59
CA SER A 17 -10.92 -16.75 4.46
C SER A 17 -11.62 -16.34 3.17
N GLN A 18 -10.94 -16.55 2.04
CA GLN A 18 -11.52 -16.27 0.72
C GLN A 18 -12.82 -17.06 0.47
N GLU A 19 -12.94 -18.25 1.03
CA GLU A 19 -14.15 -19.07 0.95
C GLU A 19 -15.33 -18.42 1.63
N LYS A 20 -15.15 -17.89 2.85
CA LYS A 20 -16.21 -17.16 3.58
C LYS A 20 -16.70 -15.94 2.79
N ILE A 21 -15.76 -15.19 2.19
CA ILE A 21 -16.15 -14.02 1.39
C ILE A 21 -16.81 -14.42 0.08
N MET A 22 -16.42 -15.54 -0.50
CA MET A 22 -17.08 -16.11 -1.67
C MET A 22 -18.52 -16.56 -1.36
N GLU A 23 -18.75 -17.17 -0.19
CA GLU A 23 -20.08 -17.53 0.31
C GLU A 23 -20.93 -16.28 0.55
N PHE A 24 -20.40 -15.29 1.25
CA PHE A 24 -21.03 -13.99 1.43
C PHE A 24 -21.41 -13.35 0.07
N SER A 25 -20.49 -13.34 -0.89
CA SER A 25 -20.74 -12.78 -2.23
C SER A 25 -21.85 -13.55 -2.96
N ARG A 26 -21.95 -14.87 -2.77
CA ARG A 26 -23.03 -15.69 -3.32
C ARG A 26 -24.37 -15.33 -2.67
N GLU A 27 -24.40 -15.11 -1.36
CA GLU A 27 -25.61 -14.69 -0.63
C GLU A 27 -26.09 -13.32 -1.13
N ILE A 28 -25.20 -12.33 -1.21
CA ILE A 28 -25.57 -10.94 -1.58
C ILE A 28 -25.93 -10.82 -3.06
N PHE A 29 -25.16 -11.42 -3.96
CA PHE A 29 -25.28 -11.20 -5.40
C PHE A 29 -25.97 -12.33 -6.18
N GLY A 30 -26.27 -13.47 -5.53
CA GLY A 30 -26.76 -14.66 -6.20
C GLY A 30 -28.03 -14.46 -7.01
N SER A 31 -28.96 -13.66 -6.50
CA SER A 31 -30.23 -13.33 -7.22
C SER A 31 -30.04 -12.34 -8.38
N SER A 32 -28.95 -11.56 -8.36
CA SER A 32 -28.69 -10.49 -9.33
C SER A 32 -27.96 -10.97 -10.59
N PHE A 33 -27.27 -12.12 -10.53
CA PHE A 33 -26.50 -12.66 -11.64
C PHE A 33 -27.04 -14.00 -12.12
N LYS A 34 -27.31 -14.14 -13.43
CA LYS A 34 -27.72 -15.41 -14.04
C LYS A 34 -26.73 -16.57 -13.86
N ASN A 35 -25.44 -16.26 -13.70
CA ASN A 35 -24.38 -17.23 -13.52
C ASN A 35 -23.32 -16.71 -12.54
N ILE A 36 -23.69 -16.58 -11.27
CA ILE A 36 -22.81 -16.11 -10.19
C ILE A 36 -21.58 -17.04 -10.04
N GLU A 37 -21.73 -18.34 -10.21
CA GLU A 37 -20.62 -19.31 -10.07
C GLU A 37 -19.49 -19.06 -11.06
N ARG A 38 -19.79 -18.60 -12.26
CA ARG A 38 -18.76 -18.21 -13.24
C ARG A 38 -17.99 -16.98 -12.77
N LEU A 39 -18.66 -16.02 -12.15
CA LEU A 39 -18.05 -14.80 -11.64
C LEU A 39 -17.23 -15.07 -10.38
N LEU A 40 -17.70 -15.96 -9.50
CA LEU A 40 -16.97 -16.40 -8.30
C LEU A 40 -15.64 -17.14 -8.60
N ARG A 41 -15.42 -17.58 -9.85
CA ARG A 41 -14.10 -18.07 -10.26
C ARG A 41 -12.99 -17.02 -10.12
N ALA A 42 -13.33 -15.72 -10.18
CA ALA A 42 -12.37 -14.65 -9.95
C ALA A 42 -11.73 -14.74 -8.56
N PHE A 43 -12.50 -15.14 -7.54
CA PHE A 43 -12.03 -15.33 -6.17
C PHE A 43 -10.95 -16.43 -6.09
N LYS A 44 -11.16 -17.55 -6.77
CA LYS A 44 -10.20 -18.68 -6.82
C LYS A 44 -8.96 -18.32 -7.63
N ASN A 45 -9.15 -17.63 -8.76
CA ASN A 45 -8.06 -17.26 -9.66
C ASN A 45 -7.18 -16.13 -9.10
N GLY A 46 -7.68 -15.35 -8.15
CA GLY A 46 -6.96 -14.25 -7.50
C GLY A 46 -5.82 -14.69 -6.59
N GLN A 47 -5.78 -15.97 -6.19
CA GLN A 47 -4.81 -16.54 -5.25
C GLN A 47 -4.74 -15.84 -3.90
N VAL A 48 -5.79 -15.13 -3.51
CA VAL A 48 -5.99 -14.62 -2.15
C VAL A 48 -6.53 -15.75 -1.30
N GLU A 49 -5.93 -16.00 -0.15
CA GLU A 49 -6.38 -17.02 0.80
C GLU A 49 -7.10 -16.39 1.99
N ASN A 50 -6.53 -15.32 2.50
CA ASN A 50 -7.04 -14.62 3.67
C ASN A 50 -7.09 -13.11 3.44
N ARG A 51 -7.99 -12.46 4.16
CA ARG A 51 -8.11 -11.00 4.21
C ARG A 51 -8.44 -10.55 5.62
N TYR A 52 -8.04 -9.34 5.95
CA TYR A 52 -8.37 -8.71 7.22
C TYR A 52 -9.34 -7.57 6.98
N PHE A 53 -10.44 -7.55 7.73
CA PHE A 53 -11.42 -6.48 7.68
C PHE A 53 -11.49 -5.77 9.04
N SER A 54 -11.87 -4.52 9.00
CA SER A 54 -12.10 -3.70 10.18
C SER A 54 -13.47 -3.96 10.81
N ASN A 55 -14.43 -4.45 10.02
CA ASN A 55 -15.78 -4.83 10.45
C ASN A 55 -16.08 -6.30 10.11
N ASP A 56 -17.02 -6.91 10.83
CA ASP A 56 -17.46 -8.27 10.52
C ASP A 56 -18.32 -8.37 9.24
N LEU A 57 -18.55 -9.59 8.75
CA LEU A 57 -19.33 -9.78 7.53
C LEU A 57 -20.83 -9.45 7.71
N GLU A 58 -21.35 -9.56 8.92
CA GLU A 58 -22.76 -9.26 9.19
C GLU A 58 -23.05 -7.78 8.98
N TRP A 59 -22.10 -6.90 9.35
CA TRP A 59 -22.21 -5.47 9.10
C TRP A 59 -22.43 -5.17 7.59
N PHE A 60 -21.74 -5.87 6.69
CA PHE A 60 -21.84 -5.65 5.25
C PHE A 60 -23.13 -6.21 4.62
N LYS A 61 -23.95 -6.97 5.36
CA LYS A 61 -25.27 -7.40 4.91
C LYS A 61 -26.31 -6.29 4.97
N GLU A 62 -26.08 -5.27 5.74
CA GLU A 62 -26.94 -4.10 5.86
C GLU A 62 -26.52 -2.99 4.89
N GLU A 63 -27.46 -2.08 4.62
CA GLU A 63 -27.16 -0.88 3.83
C GLU A 63 -26.64 0.22 4.74
N HIS A 64 -25.53 0.82 4.35
CA HIS A 64 -24.93 1.95 5.06
C HIS A 64 -24.75 3.12 4.11
N THR A 65 -25.05 4.31 4.61
CA THR A 65 -24.80 5.56 3.91
C THR A 65 -23.29 5.83 3.79
N PHE A 66 -22.91 6.70 2.87
CA PHE A 66 -21.50 7.13 2.78
C PHE A 66 -21.03 7.82 4.06
N ALA A 67 -21.89 8.59 4.71
CA ALA A 67 -21.57 9.24 5.99
C ALA A 67 -21.25 8.21 7.08
N GLU A 68 -22.09 7.18 7.27
CA GLU A 68 -21.84 6.13 8.26
C GLU A 68 -20.53 5.37 8.00
N LYS A 69 -20.28 4.98 6.74
CA LYS A 69 -19.02 4.33 6.35
C LYS A 69 -17.80 5.22 6.64
N ASN A 70 -17.93 6.52 6.34
CA ASN A 70 -16.85 7.48 6.54
C ASN A 70 -16.63 7.83 8.02
N ASP A 71 -17.66 7.83 8.85
CA ASP A 71 -17.54 8.00 10.29
C ASP A 71 -16.77 6.84 10.92
N ILE A 72 -17.07 5.60 10.51
CA ILE A 72 -16.31 4.40 10.90
C ILE A 72 -14.86 4.51 10.43
N TYR A 73 -14.65 4.91 9.17
CA TYR A 73 -13.30 5.13 8.65
C TYR A 73 -12.51 6.11 9.51
N ILE A 74 -13.08 7.25 9.87
CA ILE A 74 -12.39 8.26 10.69
C ILE A 74 -12.01 7.69 12.05
N GLN A 75 -12.95 7.03 12.72
CA GLN A 75 -12.72 6.43 14.04
C GLN A 75 -11.60 5.38 13.98
N GLN A 76 -11.76 4.41 13.10
CA GLN A 76 -10.83 3.27 12.98
C GLN A 76 -9.46 3.66 12.41
N ALA A 77 -9.41 4.63 11.49
CA ALA A 77 -8.16 5.14 10.96
C ALA A 77 -7.30 5.82 12.03
N VAL A 78 -7.94 6.51 12.99
CA VAL A 78 -7.23 7.09 14.14
C VAL A 78 -6.77 6.00 15.09
N GLU A 79 -7.65 5.09 15.49
CA GLU A 79 -7.37 4.00 16.44
C GLU A 79 -6.22 3.12 15.95
N PHE A 80 -6.39 2.52 14.79
CA PHE A 80 -5.41 1.58 14.22
C PHE A 80 -4.16 2.30 13.69
N GLY A 81 -4.30 3.55 13.23
CA GLY A 81 -3.15 4.36 12.82
C GLY A 81 -2.20 4.65 13.98
N LYS A 82 -2.73 4.94 15.18
CA LYS A 82 -1.93 5.07 16.40
C LYS A 82 -1.18 3.79 16.73
N GLU A 83 -1.91 2.66 16.73
CA GLU A 83 -1.30 1.34 16.99
C GLU A 83 -0.15 1.04 16.02
N ALA A 84 -0.33 1.32 14.72
CA ALA A 84 0.71 1.11 13.72
C ALA A 84 1.94 1.99 13.96
N ILE A 85 1.75 3.26 14.33
CA ILE A 85 2.84 4.18 14.68
C ILE A 85 3.59 3.68 15.92
N GLU A 86 2.87 3.38 17.00
CA GLU A 86 3.49 2.89 18.26
C GLU A 86 4.26 1.60 18.03
N LYS A 87 3.71 0.69 17.24
CA LYS A 87 4.37 -0.57 16.87
C LYS A 87 5.62 -0.31 16.02
N CYS A 88 5.57 0.61 15.05
CA CYS A 88 6.72 0.96 14.21
C CYS A 88 7.86 1.57 15.04
N LEU A 89 7.53 2.49 15.94
CA LEU A 89 8.51 3.18 16.80
C LEU A 89 9.05 2.30 17.94
N ALA A 90 8.43 1.16 18.21
CA ALA A 90 8.86 0.18 19.22
C ALA A 90 9.26 -1.16 18.61
N ASN A 91 9.43 -1.27 17.29
CA ASN A 91 9.68 -2.55 16.64
C ASN A 91 11.09 -3.09 16.95
N THR A 92 11.16 -4.06 17.84
CA THR A 92 12.41 -4.67 18.30
C THR A 92 13.12 -5.53 17.27
N GLU A 93 12.51 -5.82 16.13
CA GLU A 93 13.18 -6.46 14.99
C GLU A 93 14.19 -5.50 14.34
N PHE A 94 13.92 -4.19 14.37
CA PHE A 94 14.72 -3.17 13.71
C PHE A 94 15.43 -2.23 14.70
N LEU A 95 14.78 -1.89 15.82
CA LEU A 95 15.22 -0.82 16.73
C LEU A 95 15.89 -1.37 17.97
N ILE A 96 16.97 -0.68 18.41
CA ILE A 96 17.64 -0.92 19.69
C ILE A 96 16.72 -0.50 20.83
N ASP A 97 16.24 0.75 20.78
CA ASP A 97 15.34 1.35 21.75
C ASP A 97 14.11 1.95 21.10
N LYS A 98 13.02 2.07 21.86
CA LYS A 98 11.79 2.72 21.43
C LYS A 98 12.04 4.21 21.15
N LEU A 99 11.61 4.67 19.98
CA LEU A 99 11.52 6.09 19.65
C LEU A 99 10.20 6.69 20.12
N GLN A 100 10.20 7.99 20.40
CA GLN A 100 8.99 8.73 20.78
C GLN A 100 8.43 9.49 19.59
N PRO A 101 7.09 9.64 19.47
CA PRO A 101 6.48 10.47 18.44
C PRO A 101 7.02 11.91 18.41
N SER A 102 7.41 12.45 19.58
CA SER A 102 8.01 13.81 19.71
C SER A 102 9.37 13.97 19.01
N GLU A 103 10.03 12.86 18.63
CA GLU A 103 11.30 12.89 17.90
C GLU A 103 11.13 12.93 16.38
N LEU A 104 9.87 12.91 15.89
CA LEU A 104 9.57 12.87 14.46
C LEU A 104 9.42 14.28 13.89
N ASP A 105 10.07 14.55 12.77
CA ASP A 105 10.10 15.84 12.09
C ASP A 105 8.95 16.02 11.08
N ALA A 106 8.50 14.91 10.47
CA ALA A 106 7.38 14.94 9.52
C ALA A 106 6.56 13.65 9.56
N PHE A 107 5.28 13.80 9.24
CA PHE A 107 4.27 12.76 9.18
C PHE A 107 3.59 12.77 7.80
N PHE A 108 3.89 11.78 6.98
CA PHE A 108 3.23 11.52 5.71
C PHE A 108 2.07 10.57 5.95
N TYR A 109 0.85 11.06 5.78
CA TYR A 109 -0.37 10.27 5.92
C TYR A 109 -0.96 9.95 4.55
N ILE A 110 -1.21 8.67 4.27
CA ILE A 110 -1.69 8.20 2.98
C ILE A 110 -2.99 7.43 3.16
N SER A 111 -4.00 7.80 2.40
CA SER A 111 -5.24 7.04 2.28
C SER A 111 -6.01 7.44 1.03
N SER A 112 -6.88 6.54 0.56
CA SER A 112 -7.82 6.77 -0.54
C SER A 112 -9.19 6.12 -0.31
N THR A 113 -9.42 5.59 0.88
CA THR A 113 -10.63 4.81 1.21
C THR A 113 -11.61 5.55 2.14
N GLY A 114 -11.29 6.77 2.52
CA GLY A 114 -12.17 7.66 3.28
C GLY A 114 -11.65 9.10 3.29
N MET A 115 -12.42 10.02 3.84
CA MET A 115 -12.13 11.45 3.86
C MET A 115 -12.31 12.05 5.25
N ALA A 116 -11.41 12.95 5.63
CA ALA A 116 -11.52 13.68 6.89
C ALA A 116 -10.96 15.09 6.79
N THR A 117 -11.67 16.05 7.38
CA THR A 117 -11.14 17.37 7.70
C THR A 117 -11.63 17.78 9.09
N PRO A 118 -10.74 18.00 10.10
CA PRO A 118 -9.27 17.82 10.06
C PRO A 118 -8.85 16.40 9.67
N THR A 119 -7.70 16.31 8.99
CA THR A 119 -7.13 15.05 8.49
C THR A 119 -6.77 14.07 9.61
N ILE A 120 -6.65 12.80 9.30
CA ILE A 120 -6.38 11.73 10.28
C ILE A 120 -5.06 11.95 11.01
N ASP A 121 -4.01 12.40 10.32
CA ASP A 121 -2.73 12.77 10.95
C ASP A 121 -2.92 13.83 12.07
N ALA A 122 -3.75 14.86 11.83
CA ALA A 122 -4.07 15.84 12.85
C ALA A 122 -4.76 15.24 14.07
N ARG A 123 -5.67 14.30 13.85
CA ARG A 123 -6.39 13.62 14.92
C ARG A 123 -5.45 12.72 15.73
N ILE A 124 -4.59 11.95 15.06
CA ILE A 124 -3.56 11.12 15.71
C ILE A 124 -2.59 11.97 16.52
N MET A 125 -2.14 13.12 15.99
CA MET A 125 -1.22 14.02 16.70
C MET A 125 -1.85 14.70 17.93
N ASN A 126 -3.17 14.71 18.06
CA ASN A 126 -3.84 15.15 19.29
C ASN A 126 -3.89 14.06 20.37
N GLU A 127 -3.64 12.79 20.00
CA GLU A 127 -3.71 11.66 20.94
C GLU A 127 -2.32 11.09 21.28
N LEU A 128 -1.34 11.26 20.40
CA LEU A 128 0.06 10.85 20.63
C LEU A 128 0.94 12.09 20.85
N PRO A 129 2.02 11.97 21.66
CA PRO A 129 2.87 13.09 22.06
C PRO A 129 3.84 13.51 20.94
N PHE A 130 3.32 13.95 19.80
CA PHE A 130 4.12 14.53 18.73
C PHE A 130 4.66 15.92 19.12
N ASN A 131 5.75 16.33 18.50
CA ASN A 131 6.18 17.72 18.55
C ASN A 131 5.15 18.60 17.81
N PRO A 132 4.70 19.73 18.39
CA PRO A 132 3.74 20.62 17.74
C PRO A 132 4.21 21.16 16.38
N HIS A 133 5.51 21.13 16.12
CA HIS A 133 6.12 21.58 14.87
C HIS A 133 6.37 20.44 13.87
N THR A 134 6.00 19.19 14.17
CA THR A 134 6.03 18.07 13.21
C THR A 134 5.23 18.45 11.97
N LYS A 135 5.86 18.38 10.80
CA LYS A 135 5.22 18.73 9.53
C LYS A 135 4.24 17.64 9.12
N ARG A 136 3.05 18.05 8.70
CA ARG A 136 1.98 17.16 8.28
C ARG A 136 1.83 17.19 6.76
N ILE A 137 1.87 16.03 6.14
CA ILE A 137 1.79 15.88 4.68
C ILE A 137 0.75 14.80 4.36
N PRO A 138 -0.55 15.15 4.31
CA PRO A 138 -1.58 14.22 3.87
C PRO A 138 -1.56 14.06 2.35
N ILE A 139 -1.58 12.80 1.89
CA ILE A 139 -1.64 12.41 0.48
C ILE A 139 -2.91 11.60 0.27
N TRP A 140 -3.81 12.11 -0.58
CA TRP A 140 -5.08 11.46 -0.91
C TRP A 140 -5.25 11.30 -2.41
N GLY A 141 -5.93 10.22 -2.84
CA GLY A 141 -6.34 10.05 -4.23
C GLY A 141 -5.34 9.30 -5.13
N LEU A 142 -4.19 8.85 -4.61
CA LEU A 142 -3.22 8.07 -5.38
C LEU A 142 -3.49 6.56 -5.35
N GLY A 143 -4.51 6.10 -4.61
CA GLY A 143 -4.87 4.69 -4.51
C GLY A 143 -3.67 3.79 -4.27
N CYS A 144 -3.56 2.71 -5.04
CA CYS A 144 -2.48 1.73 -4.88
C CYS A 144 -1.06 2.29 -5.07
N ALA A 145 -0.88 3.41 -5.79
CA ALA A 145 0.42 4.07 -5.92
C ALA A 145 0.83 4.86 -4.67
N GLY A 146 -0.13 5.17 -3.78
CA GLY A 146 0.08 6.05 -2.64
C GLY A 146 1.21 5.62 -1.70
N GLY A 147 1.39 4.32 -1.45
CA GLY A 147 2.46 3.82 -0.59
C GLY A 147 3.86 4.11 -1.15
N ALA A 148 4.09 3.81 -2.42
CA ALA A 148 5.36 4.12 -3.09
C ALA A 148 5.57 5.64 -3.23
N SER A 149 4.51 6.40 -3.51
CA SER A 149 4.56 7.86 -3.54
C SER A 149 4.94 8.44 -2.17
N GLY A 150 4.37 7.92 -1.09
CA GLY A 150 4.74 8.33 0.27
C GLY A 150 6.21 8.08 0.59
N LEU A 151 6.76 6.91 0.19
CA LEU A 151 8.18 6.62 0.32
C LEU A 151 9.04 7.61 -0.47
N SER A 152 8.64 7.89 -1.72
CA SER A 152 9.32 8.85 -2.60
C SER A 152 9.34 10.27 -1.99
N ARG A 153 8.19 10.79 -1.54
CA ARG A 153 8.11 12.12 -0.91
C ARG A 153 8.86 12.21 0.41
N ALA A 154 8.82 11.14 1.23
CA ALA A 154 9.61 11.07 2.46
C ALA A 154 11.12 11.03 2.18
N PHE A 155 11.55 10.32 1.14
CA PHE A 155 12.93 10.33 0.66
C PHE A 155 13.39 11.74 0.27
N GLU A 156 12.61 12.43 -0.57
CA GLU A 156 12.92 13.81 -1.00
C GLU A 156 12.99 14.76 0.20
N TYR A 157 12.05 14.60 1.16
CA TYR A 157 12.09 15.37 2.40
C TYR A 157 13.38 15.12 3.18
N CYS A 158 13.77 13.87 3.37
CA CYS A 158 15.00 13.51 4.09
C CYS A 158 16.29 13.92 3.33
N LYS A 159 16.24 14.04 1.99
CA LYS A 159 17.36 14.66 1.24
C LYS A 159 17.50 16.14 1.56
N ALA A 160 16.39 16.85 1.70
CA ALA A 160 16.39 18.27 2.06
C ALA A 160 16.70 18.51 3.54
N TYR A 161 16.36 17.56 4.42
CA TYR A 161 16.54 17.60 5.86
C TYR A 161 17.30 16.37 6.35
N PRO A 162 18.66 16.36 6.25
CA PRO A 162 19.47 15.15 6.47
C PRO A 162 19.41 14.58 7.90
N LYS A 163 18.98 15.35 8.89
CA LYS A 163 18.81 14.92 10.28
C LYS A 163 17.40 14.47 10.62
N ALA A 164 16.48 14.55 9.67
CA ALA A 164 15.08 14.26 9.92
C ALA A 164 14.82 12.77 10.14
N LYS A 165 13.89 12.50 11.06
CA LYS A 165 13.20 11.23 11.24
C LYS A 165 11.74 11.43 10.84
N VAL A 166 11.26 10.69 9.85
CA VAL A 166 9.92 10.86 9.31
C VAL A 166 9.16 9.54 9.25
N ILE A 167 7.85 9.59 9.46
CA ILE A 167 6.97 8.42 9.26
C ILE A 167 6.13 8.57 8.02
N VAL A 168 5.91 7.42 7.36
CA VAL A 168 4.93 7.21 6.31
C VAL A 168 3.89 6.25 6.87
N LEU A 169 2.70 6.72 7.15
CA LEU A 169 1.56 5.92 7.61
C LEU A 169 0.56 5.78 6.47
N SER A 170 0.32 4.56 6.03
CA SER A 170 -0.76 4.24 5.09
C SER A 170 -1.90 3.55 5.82
N VAL A 171 -3.11 4.08 5.67
CA VAL A 171 -4.34 3.56 6.26
C VAL A 171 -5.36 3.34 5.16
N GLU A 172 -5.67 2.09 4.89
CA GLU A 172 -6.67 1.74 3.86
C GLU A 172 -7.71 0.77 4.43
N LEU A 173 -8.93 1.25 4.54
CA LEU A 173 -10.09 0.46 4.95
C LEU A 173 -10.95 0.19 3.71
N CYS A 174 -10.40 -0.59 2.78
CA CYS A 174 -11.02 -0.85 1.48
C CYS A 174 -12.36 -1.58 1.60
N SER A 175 -12.58 -2.35 2.67
CA SER A 175 -13.85 -3.02 2.91
C SER A 175 -15.02 -2.03 3.02
N LEU A 176 -14.79 -0.84 3.59
CA LEU A 176 -15.81 0.21 3.72
C LEU A 176 -16.23 0.82 2.36
N THR A 177 -15.46 0.58 1.30
CA THR A 177 -15.85 1.01 -0.05
C THR A 177 -16.79 0.02 -0.74
N PHE A 178 -17.06 -1.14 -0.14
CA PHE A 178 -17.97 -2.15 -0.69
C PHE A 178 -19.37 -1.57 -0.96
N GLN A 179 -19.92 -1.88 -2.14
CA GLN A 179 -21.24 -1.43 -2.58
C GLN A 179 -22.17 -2.64 -2.77
N ARG A 180 -23.05 -2.87 -1.80
CA ARG A 180 -23.94 -4.01 -1.74
C ARG A 180 -24.88 -4.10 -2.96
N ASN A 181 -25.32 -2.95 -3.46
CA ASN A 181 -26.29 -2.85 -4.56
C ASN A 181 -25.63 -2.65 -5.94
N ASP A 182 -24.28 -2.63 -6.01
CA ASP A 182 -23.57 -2.51 -7.28
C ASP A 182 -23.28 -3.89 -7.88
N ILE A 183 -23.99 -4.22 -8.95
CA ILE A 183 -23.82 -5.46 -9.71
C ILE A 183 -22.78 -5.35 -10.83
N SER A 184 -21.93 -4.34 -10.82
CA SER A 184 -20.85 -4.21 -11.81
C SER A 184 -19.78 -5.29 -11.62
N LYS A 185 -19.10 -5.63 -12.71
CA LYS A 185 -17.94 -6.54 -12.63
C LYS A 185 -16.80 -5.95 -11.80
N SER A 186 -16.63 -4.63 -11.84
CA SER A 186 -15.60 -3.94 -11.07
C SER A 186 -15.83 -4.11 -9.57
N ASN A 187 -17.07 -3.94 -9.09
CA ASN A 187 -17.40 -4.16 -7.69
C ASN A 187 -17.16 -5.63 -7.27
N LEU A 188 -17.56 -6.60 -8.10
CA LEU A 188 -17.33 -8.01 -7.81
C LEU A 188 -15.82 -8.37 -7.80
N ILE A 189 -15.02 -7.80 -8.70
CA ILE A 189 -13.57 -7.96 -8.71
C ILE A 189 -12.97 -7.31 -7.45
N GLY A 190 -13.37 -6.07 -7.11
CA GLY A 190 -12.97 -5.42 -5.87
C GLY A 190 -13.29 -6.26 -4.65
N THR A 191 -14.53 -6.78 -4.57
CA THR A 191 -14.95 -7.71 -3.51
C THR A 191 -14.10 -8.98 -3.45
N SER A 192 -13.54 -9.44 -4.56
CA SER A 192 -12.66 -10.62 -4.60
C SER A 192 -11.22 -10.38 -4.19
N LEU A 193 -10.76 -9.11 -4.20
CA LEU A 193 -9.35 -8.74 -4.02
C LEU A 193 -9.09 -7.85 -2.80
N PHE A 194 -9.96 -6.85 -2.56
CA PHE A 194 -9.70 -5.83 -1.56
C PHE A 194 -9.78 -6.33 -0.13
N SER A 195 -8.91 -5.78 0.68
CA SER A 195 -8.76 -6.01 2.12
C SER A 195 -8.41 -4.71 2.81
N ASP A 196 -8.54 -4.66 4.12
CA ASP A 196 -8.09 -3.54 4.93
C ASP A 196 -6.64 -3.74 5.35
N GLY A 197 -5.88 -2.66 5.41
CA GLY A 197 -4.49 -2.72 5.84
C GLY A 197 -3.97 -1.39 6.33
N ILE A 198 -3.11 -1.46 7.35
CA ILE A 198 -2.47 -0.29 7.93
C ILE A 198 -1.01 -0.62 8.18
N SER A 199 -0.13 0.23 7.67
CA SER A 199 1.32 0.08 7.82
C SER A 199 1.99 1.43 8.07
N CYS A 200 2.99 1.41 8.92
CA CYS A 200 3.84 2.55 9.23
C CYS A 200 5.30 2.21 8.91
N VAL A 201 6.01 3.14 8.27
CA VAL A 201 7.43 3.03 7.94
C VAL A 201 8.15 4.25 8.48
N LEU A 202 9.30 4.03 9.14
CA LEU A 202 10.18 5.06 9.65
C LEU A 202 11.39 5.22 8.72
N ILE A 203 11.58 6.43 8.22
CA ILE A 203 12.65 6.81 7.31
C ILE A 203 13.52 7.86 7.99
N CYS A 204 14.83 7.72 7.85
CA CYS A 204 15.80 8.64 8.41
C CYS A 204 16.65 9.29 7.31
N GLY A 205 17.00 10.57 7.52
CA GLY A 205 18.00 11.25 6.74
C GLY A 205 19.41 10.69 6.99
N ASP A 206 20.35 11.00 6.13
CA ASP A 206 21.68 10.38 6.13
C ASP A 206 22.64 10.89 7.23
N GLU A 207 22.28 11.96 7.93
CA GLU A 207 23.00 12.42 9.12
C GLU A 207 22.42 11.83 10.43
N VAL A 208 21.34 11.05 10.36
CA VAL A 208 20.87 10.24 11.49
C VAL A 208 21.72 8.98 11.56
N SER A 209 22.45 8.79 12.68
CA SER A 209 23.31 7.62 12.84
C SER A 209 22.51 6.34 12.99
N ALA A 210 22.59 5.44 12.02
CA ALA A 210 21.90 4.15 12.07
C ALA A 210 22.37 3.31 13.29
N GLU A 211 23.66 3.33 13.62
CA GLU A 211 24.27 2.60 14.74
C GLU A 211 23.63 2.93 16.10
N LYS A 212 23.07 4.13 16.26
CA LYS A 212 22.40 4.54 17.50
C LYS A 212 21.00 3.98 17.66
N PHE A 213 20.35 3.64 16.56
CA PHE A 213 18.92 3.29 16.54
C PHE A 213 18.63 1.90 16.03
N SER A 214 19.46 1.38 15.12
CA SER A 214 19.18 0.13 14.40
C SER A 214 19.91 -1.07 15.01
N LYS A 215 19.18 -2.21 15.07
CA LYS A 215 19.75 -3.53 15.30
C LYS A 215 20.29 -4.19 14.04
N LYS A 216 19.94 -3.65 12.88
CA LYS A 216 20.38 -4.20 11.59
C LYS A 216 21.68 -3.54 11.17
N ASP A 217 22.61 -4.35 10.67
CA ASP A 217 23.88 -3.88 10.12
C ASP A 217 23.72 -3.34 8.69
N GLN A 218 22.60 -3.66 8.06
CA GLN A 218 22.33 -3.31 6.66
C GLN A 218 20.96 -2.64 6.54
N HIS A 219 20.89 -1.65 5.66
CA HIS A 219 19.68 -0.89 5.41
C HIS A 219 19.44 -0.72 3.91
N LEU A 220 18.17 -0.70 3.52
CA LEU A 220 17.79 -0.19 2.21
C LEU A 220 17.91 1.34 2.22
N LYS A 221 18.86 1.86 1.44
CA LYS A 221 19.09 3.30 1.24
C LYS A 221 18.47 3.74 -0.07
N PHE A 222 17.76 4.84 -0.01
CA PHE A 222 17.15 5.45 -1.18
C PHE A 222 18.19 6.06 -2.11
N LEU A 223 18.05 5.84 -3.40
CA LEU A 223 18.89 6.41 -4.45
C LEU A 223 18.16 7.47 -5.24
N ASP A 224 17.01 7.10 -5.82
CA ASP A 224 16.21 7.96 -6.69
C ASP A 224 14.75 7.53 -6.70
N SER A 225 13.88 8.38 -7.27
CA SER A 225 12.46 8.08 -7.43
C SER A 225 11.88 8.77 -8.66
N GLN A 226 10.87 8.16 -9.26
CA GLN A 226 10.17 8.69 -10.42
C GLN A 226 8.67 8.49 -10.30
N SER A 227 7.92 9.58 -10.49
CA SER A 227 6.46 9.55 -10.65
C SER A 227 6.12 9.81 -12.11
N THR A 228 5.30 8.94 -12.71
CA THR A 228 4.90 9.10 -14.12
C THR A 228 3.39 8.99 -14.24
N LEU A 229 2.77 10.02 -14.82
CA LEU A 229 1.35 10.03 -15.16
C LEU A 229 1.16 9.61 -16.63
N MET A 230 0.29 8.64 -16.87
CA MET A 230 -0.12 8.26 -18.23
C MET A 230 -1.18 9.25 -18.76
N PRO A 231 -0.95 9.88 -19.89
CA PRO A 231 -1.94 10.79 -20.47
C PRO A 231 -3.24 10.06 -20.87
N ASN A 232 -4.39 10.74 -20.75
CA ASN A 232 -5.71 10.27 -21.20
C ASN A 232 -6.12 8.91 -20.63
N SER A 233 -5.92 8.69 -19.31
CA SER A 233 -6.12 7.39 -18.66
C SER A 233 -6.93 7.47 -17.35
N LEU A 234 -7.78 8.50 -17.20
CA LEU A 234 -8.59 8.71 -16.00
C LEU A 234 -9.61 7.60 -15.73
N ASP A 235 -9.98 6.84 -16.75
CA ASP A 235 -10.95 5.73 -16.72
C ASP A 235 -10.32 4.36 -16.45
N VAL A 236 -8.99 4.29 -16.31
CA VAL A 236 -8.28 3.00 -16.13
C VAL A 236 -8.47 2.44 -14.72
N MET A 237 -8.33 3.28 -13.70
CA MET A 237 -8.43 2.88 -12.29
C MET A 237 -8.81 4.07 -11.43
N GLY A 238 -9.65 3.83 -10.41
CA GLY A 238 -9.99 4.88 -9.45
C GLY A 238 -11.27 4.62 -8.68
N TRP A 239 -11.76 5.68 -8.07
CA TRP A 239 -13.06 5.74 -7.41
C TRP A 239 -13.98 6.72 -8.14
N GLU A 240 -15.21 6.31 -8.38
CA GLU A 240 -16.30 7.21 -8.72
C GLU A 240 -17.06 7.52 -7.42
N VAL A 241 -17.11 8.80 -7.02
CA VAL A 241 -17.79 9.24 -5.79
C VAL A 241 -19.27 9.43 -6.09
N LYS A 242 -20.14 8.70 -5.38
CA LYS A 242 -21.62 8.80 -5.47
C LYS A 242 -22.21 8.98 -4.09
N ASP A 243 -23.52 9.17 -4.02
CA ASP A 243 -24.25 9.38 -2.75
C ASP A 243 -24.05 8.23 -1.74
N GLN A 244 -23.89 6.99 -2.23
CA GLN A 244 -23.73 5.79 -1.39
C GLN A 244 -22.26 5.47 -1.05
N GLY A 245 -21.29 6.21 -1.63
CA GLY A 245 -19.88 6.01 -1.33
C GLY A 245 -18.96 6.02 -2.54
N LEU A 246 -17.83 5.33 -2.37
CA LEU A 246 -16.77 5.20 -3.36
C LEU A 246 -17.01 3.94 -4.20
N TYR A 247 -17.20 4.10 -5.50
CA TYR A 247 -17.43 3.01 -6.44
C TYR A 247 -16.16 2.72 -7.21
N VAL A 248 -15.72 1.47 -7.19
CA VAL A 248 -14.47 1.07 -7.82
C VAL A 248 -14.55 1.08 -9.35
N VAL A 249 -13.56 1.66 -9.98
CA VAL A 249 -13.34 1.64 -11.42
C VAL A 249 -12.09 0.81 -11.71
N PHE A 250 -12.24 -0.22 -12.55
CA PHE A 250 -11.11 -1.03 -13.04
C PHE A 250 -11.25 -1.30 -14.54
N SER A 251 -10.24 -0.91 -15.32
CA SER A 251 -10.11 -1.35 -16.70
C SER A 251 -9.58 -2.78 -16.77
N LYS A 252 -10.07 -3.53 -17.76
CA LYS A 252 -9.52 -4.85 -18.13
C LYS A 252 -8.14 -4.77 -18.78
N ASP A 253 -7.71 -3.57 -19.18
CA ASP A 253 -6.51 -3.34 -20.01
C ASP A 253 -5.24 -3.12 -19.17
N ILE A 254 -5.35 -3.12 -17.84
CA ILE A 254 -4.19 -2.95 -16.92
C ILE A 254 -3.01 -3.86 -17.27
N PRO A 255 -3.16 -5.18 -17.54
CA PRO A 255 -2.02 -6.03 -17.93
C PRO A 255 -1.31 -5.55 -19.21
N THR A 256 -2.07 -5.08 -20.21
CA THR A 256 -1.52 -4.53 -21.45
C THR A 256 -0.78 -3.22 -21.19
N ILE A 257 -1.35 -2.34 -20.36
CA ILE A 257 -0.71 -1.09 -19.96
C ILE A 257 0.62 -1.34 -19.24
N ILE A 258 0.70 -2.35 -18.39
CA ILE A 258 1.97 -2.73 -17.73
C ILE A 258 3.02 -3.09 -18.77
N LYS A 259 2.66 -3.88 -19.77
CA LYS A 259 3.59 -4.32 -20.81
C LYS A 259 4.04 -3.18 -21.73
N ASP A 260 3.11 -2.35 -22.17
CA ASP A 260 3.36 -1.39 -23.25
C ASP A 260 3.79 -0.02 -22.72
N TRP A 261 3.43 0.33 -21.48
CA TRP A 261 3.71 1.64 -20.90
C TRP A 261 4.64 1.56 -19.67
N LEU A 262 4.45 0.65 -18.72
CA LEU A 262 5.29 0.61 -17.53
C LEU A 262 6.72 0.16 -17.86
N LYS A 263 6.89 -0.85 -18.72
CA LYS A 263 8.24 -1.35 -19.06
C LYS A 263 9.16 -0.26 -19.57
N PRO A 264 8.80 0.56 -20.59
CA PRO A 264 9.65 1.67 -21.02
C PRO A 264 9.98 2.67 -19.90
N ASN A 265 9.03 2.96 -19.00
CA ASN A 265 9.25 3.86 -17.89
C ASN A 265 10.29 3.28 -16.90
N VAL A 266 10.20 2.00 -16.58
CA VAL A 266 11.17 1.33 -15.69
C VAL A 266 12.56 1.29 -16.34
N GLU A 267 12.64 0.92 -17.62
CA GLU A 267 13.92 0.88 -18.35
C GLU A 267 14.58 2.27 -18.44
N SER A 268 13.81 3.32 -18.77
CA SER A 268 14.32 4.70 -18.81
C SER A 268 14.84 5.15 -17.44
N PHE A 269 14.06 4.92 -16.39
CA PHE A 269 14.45 5.29 -15.03
C PHE A 269 15.72 4.58 -14.57
N LEU A 270 15.87 3.30 -14.88
CA LEU A 270 17.10 2.55 -14.55
C LEU A 270 18.29 3.06 -15.36
N VAL A 271 18.14 3.34 -16.66
CA VAL A 271 19.21 3.88 -17.51
C VAL A 271 19.68 5.26 -17.03
N GLU A 272 18.77 6.14 -16.61
CA GLU A 272 19.09 7.45 -16.02
C GLU A 272 19.93 7.29 -14.72
N ASN A 273 19.78 6.17 -14.03
CA ASN A 273 20.57 5.80 -12.86
C ASN A 273 21.81 4.92 -13.17
N GLY A 274 22.14 4.74 -14.46
CA GLY A 274 23.28 3.94 -14.91
C GLY A 274 23.10 2.42 -14.73
N LEU A 275 21.86 1.94 -14.70
CA LEU A 275 21.48 0.55 -14.44
C LEU A 275 20.66 -0.04 -15.59
N MET A 276 20.55 -1.36 -15.58
CA MET A 276 19.65 -2.14 -16.45
C MET A 276 18.75 -3.02 -15.59
N LEU A 277 17.69 -3.57 -16.19
CA LEU A 277 16.75 -4.49 -15.49
C LEU A 277 17.47 -5.65 -14.78
N GLY A 278 18.53 -6.20 -15.37
CA GLY A 278 19.32 -7.29 -14.79
C GLY A 278 20.11 -6.94 -13.51
N ASP A 279 20.29 -5.65 -13.22
CA ASP A 279 20.95 -5.17 -12.02
C ASP A 279 20.03 -5.17 -10.80
N VAL A 280 18.71 -5.12 -11.02
CA VAL A 280 17.69 -5.20 -9.97
C VAL A 280 17.64 -6.63 -9.42
N LYS A 281 17.86 -6.76 -8.11
CA LYS A 281 17.80 -8.06 -7.41
C LYS A 281 16.54 -8.22 -6.56
N ASP A 282 16.05 -7.12 -6.00
CA ASP A 282 14.83 -7.07 -5.19
C ASP A 282 13.76 -6.26 -5.92
N PHE A 283 12.62 -6.89 -6.20
CA PHE A 283 11.47 -6.20 -6.79
C PHE A 283 10.33 -6.10 -5.76
N ILE A 284 10.24 -4.93 -5.13
CA ILE A 284 9.27 -4.59 -4.09
C ILE A 284 8.00 -4.07 -4.79
N ALA A 285 7.24 -4.99 -5.40
CA ALA A 285 6.11 -4.63 -6.22
C ALA A 285 4.79 -4.61 -5.43
N HIS A 286 3.96 -3.60 -5.68
CA HIS A 286 2.57 -3.64 -5.25
C HIS A 286 1.82 -4.77 -5.97
N PRO A 287 1.30 -5.79 -5.28
CA PRO A 287 0.57 -6.89 -5.89
C PRO A 287 -0.91 -6.51 -6.07
N GLY A 288 -1.23 -5.72 -7.08
CA GLY A 288 -2.61 -5.31 -7.36
C GLY A 288 -3.59 -6.46 -7.60
N GLY A 289 -3.05 -7.65 -7.89
CA GLY A 289 -3.72 -8.92 -8.11
C GLY A 289 -2.80 -9.86 -8.90
N LYS A 290 -3.13 -11.17 -8.95
CA LYS A 290 -2.28 -12.15 -9.65
C LYS A 290 -1.93 -11.75 -11.08
N LYS A 291 -2.90 -11.25 -11.85
CA LYS A 291 -2.68 -10.81 -13.24
C LYS A 291 -1.69 -9.65 -13.37
N VAL A 292 -1.61 -8.78 -12.38
CA VAL A 292 -0.63 -7.68 -12.33
C VAL A 292 0.77 -8.25 -12.14
N ILE A 293 0.93 -9.24 -11.26
CA ILE A 293 2.21 -9.92 -11.04
C ILE A 293 2.64 -10.71 -12.28
N ASP A 294 1.71 -11.44 -12.91
CA ASP A 294 2.00 -12.14 -14.18
C ASP A 294 2.47 -11.14 -15.25
N ALA A 295 1.83 -9.97 -15.33
CA ALA A 295 2.23 -8.93 -16.27
C ALA A 295 3.63 -8.34 -15.97
N TYR A 296 4.04 -8.25 -14.72
CA TYR A 296 5.41 -7.87 -14.36
C TYR A 296 6.44 -8.92 -14.84
N HIS A 297 6.14 -10.22 -14.67
CA HIS A 297 7.01 -11.29 -15.19
C HIS A 297 7.17 -11.18 -16.71
N GLU A 298 6.06 -11.04 -17.44
CA GLU A 298 6.06 -10.96 -18.90
C GLU A 298 6.75 -9.68 -19.42
N ALA A 299 6.49 -8.53 -18.77
CA ALA A 299 6.97 -7.25 -19.23
C ALA A 299 8.44 -7.00 -18.87
N LEU A 300 8.82 -7.25 -17.61
CA LEU A 300 10.14 -6.92 -17.08
C LEU A 300 11.11 -8.09 -17.12
N GLY A 301 10.64 -9.30 -17.44
CA GLY A 301 11.48 -10.49 -17.45
C GLY A 301 11.90 -10.97 -16.04
N PHE A 302 11.21 -10.49 -15.00
CA PHE A 302 11.47 -10.91 -13.63
C PHE A 302 10.89 -12.30 -13.39
N ASN A 303 11.60 -13.11 -12.63
CA ASN A 303 11.14 -14.46 -12.31
C ASN A 303 10.25 -14.48 -11.04
N GLU A 304 9.64 -15.64 -10.78
CA GLU A 304 8.74 -15.81 -9.63
C GLU A 304 9.40 -15.55 -8.28
N SER A 305 10.72 -15.80 -8.14
CA SER A 305 11.41 -15.56 -6.87
C SER A 305 11.51 -14.06 -6.54
N MET A 306 11.57 -13.17 -7.54
CA MET A 306 11.62 -11.73 -7.34
C MET A 306 10.29 -11.14 -6.86
N THR A 307 9.17 -11.82 -7.14
CA THR A 307 7.83 -11.39 -6.72
C THR A 307 7.23 -12.27 -5.61
N ALA A 308 8.01 -13.20 -5.06
CA ALA A 308 7.54 -14.15 -4.05
C ALA A 308 6.96 -13.46 -2.81
N GLU A 309 7.62 -12.40 -2.32
CA GLU A 309 7.13 -11.62 -1.17
C GLU A 309 5.81 -10.89 -1.51
N SER A 310 5.74 -10.29 -2.70
CA SER A 310 4.50 -9.63 -3.17
C SER A 310 3.35 -10.64 -3.28
N MET A 311 3.59 -11.83 -3.84
CA MET A 311 2.60 -12.90 -3.90
C MET A 311 2.22 -13.42 -2.52
N GLY A 312 3.18 -13.55 -1.61
CA GLY A 312 2.94 -13.92 -0.21
C GLY A 312 2.00 -12.93 0.48
N ILE A 313 2.24 -11.64 0.35
CA ILE A 313 1.36 -10.60 0.91
C ILE A 313 -0.02 -10.66 0.27
N LEU A 314 -0.13 -10.77 -1.06
CA LEU A 314 -1.42 -10.89 -1.72
C LEU A 314 -2.22 -12.10 -1.21
N ARG A 315 -1.56 -13.23 -1.03
CA ARG A 315 -2.17 -14.46 -0.53
C ARG A 315 -2.69 -14.33 0.90
N GLU A 316 -1.87 -13.77 1.78
CA GLU A 316 -2.14 -13.73 3.22
C GLU A 316 -3.01 -12.56 3.66
N PHE A 317 -2.98 -11.45 2.92
CA PHE A 317 -3.65 -10.19 3.30
C PHE A 317 -4.59 -9.63 2.23
N GLY A 318 -4.51 -10.07 0.99
CA GLY A 318 -5.24 -9.47 -0.13
C GLY A 318 -4.63 -8.15 -0.61
N ASN A 319 -5.40 -7.40 -1.40
CA ASN A 319 -5.00 -6.07 -1.86
C ASN A 319 -5.53 -4.99 -0.91
N MET A 320 -4.64 -4.39 -0.16
CA MET A 320 -4.90 -3.32 0.82
C MET A 320 -4.54 -1.93 0.23
N SER A 321 -4.74 -1.74 -1.08
CA SER A 321 -4.43 -0.48 -1.77
C SER A 321 -3.01 0.03 -1.46
N SER A 322 -2.85 1.30 -1.05
CA SER A 322 -1.54 1.92 -0.78
C SER A 322 -0.73 1.26 0.34
N ALA A 323 -1.37 0.59 1.29
CA ALA A 323 -0.68 -0.10 2.38
C ALA A 323 0.09 -1.35 1.91
N THR A 324 -0.39 -2.02 0.86
CA THR A 324 0.13 -3.34 0.45
C THR A 324 1.62 -3.33 0.16
N ILE A 325 2.12 -2.32 -0.55
CA ILE A 325 3.56 -2.24 -0.89
C ILE A 325 4.43 -2.06 0.36
N LEU A 326 3.92 -1.41 1.41
CA LEU A 326 4.65 -1.23 2.67
C LEU A 326 4.73 -2.54 3.46
N TYR A 327 3.72 -3.42 3.38
CA TYR A 327 3.81 -4.79 3.90
C TYR A 327 4.86 -5.62 3.15
N VAL A 328 4.92 -5.48 1.83
CA VAL A 328 5.96 -6.13 1.01
C VAL A 328 7.34 -5.61 1.41
N LEU A 329 7.49 -4.29 1.54
CA LEU A 329 8.74 -3.64 1.96
C LEU A 329 9.21 -4.15 3.32
N GLU A 330 8.30 -4.27 4.31
CA GLU A 330 8.63 -4.80 5.64
C GLU A 330 9.22 -6.22 5.56
N ARG A 331 8.69 -7.10 4.70
CA ARG A 331 9.25 -8.44 4.47
C ARG A 331 10.67 -8.40 3.92
N PHE A 332 10.92 -7.52 2.95
CA PHE A 332 12.27 -7.33 2.43
C PHE A 332 13.22 -6.81 3.52
N MET A 333 12.78 -5.86 4.36
CA MET A 333 13.59 -5.34 5.47
C MET A 333 13.89 -6.43 6.53
N ILE A 334 12.93 -7.33 6.81
CA ILE A 334 13.14 -8.45 7.74
C ILE A 334 14.11 -9.46 7.14
N ARG A 335 13.92 -9.84 5.88
CA ARG A 335 14.76 -10.79 5.16
C ARG A 335 16.20 -10.30 5.05
N GLY A 336 16.38 -9.00 4.85
CA GLY A 336 17.67 -8.42 4.47
C GLY A 336 18.05 -8.71 3.02
N GLY A 337 19.18 -8.16 2.57
CA GLY A 337 19.73 -8.39 1.24
C GLY A 337 21.25 -8.29 1.25
N ASN A 338 21.91 -8.54 0.13
CA ASN A 338 23.36 -8.44 0.06
C ASN A 338 23.81 -6.97 -0.16
N ILE A 339 24.86 -6.56 0.55
CA ILE A 339 25.43 -5.21 0.37
C ILE A 339 25.76 -4.98 -1.09
N GLY A 340 25.29 -3.85 -1.62
CA GLY A 340 25.51 -3.45 -3.01
C GLY A 340 24.38 -3.83 -3.96
N GLU A 341 23.48 -4.75 -3.61
CA GLU A 341 22.33 -5.12 -4.45
C GLU A 341 21.29 -4.00 -4.52
N TYR A 342 20.68 -3.87 -5.69
CA TYR A 342 19.66 -2.88 -5.96
C TYR A 342 18.24 -3.46 -5.77
N GLY A 343 17.40 -2.67 -5.10
CA GLY A 343 15.97 -2.90 -4.97
C GLY A 343 15.17 -1.84 -5.72
N LEU A 344 14.13 -2.26 -6.42
CA LEU A 344 13.18 -1.38 -7.08
C LEU A 344 11.80 -1.57 -6.47
N ALA A 345 11.27 -0.54 -5.83
CA ALA A 345 9.86 -0.50 -5.46
C ALA A 345 9.03 0.06 -6.60
N ALA A 346 7.89 -0.59 -6.91
CA ALA A 346 7.01 -0.19 -7.99
C ALA A 346 5.54 -0.36 -7.60
N ALA A 347 4.76 0.69 -7.80
CA ALA A 347 3.32 0.67 -7.62
C ALA A 347 2.61 1.42 -8.75
N LEU A 348 1.41 0.96 -9.07
CA LEU A 348 0.53 1.55 -10.06
C LEU A 348 -0.73 2.05 -9.37
N GLY A 349 -1.27 3.17 -9.82
CA GLY A 349 -2.46 3.77 -9.22
C GLY A 349 -3.29 4.59 -10.18
N PRO A 350 -4.35 5.22 -9.63
CA PRO A 350 -5.22 6.11 -10.39
C PRO A 350 -4.46 7.24 -11.09
N GLY A 351 -5.04 7.60 -12.30
CA GLY A 351 -4.51 8.73 -13.04
C GLY A 351 -4.30 8.44 -14.53
N PHE A 352 -3.93 7.32 -15.05
CA PHE A 352 -3.22 6.20 -14.45
C PHE A 352 -1.75 6.56 -14.20
N SER A 353 -1.16 6.08 -13.13
CA SER A 353 0.20 6.49 -12.76
C SER A 353 1.07 5.33 -12.29
N SER A 354 2.37 5.52 -12.37
CA SER A 354 3.39 4.65 -11.77
C SER A 354 4.27 5.45 -10.82
N GLU A 355 4.59 4.85 -9.68
CA GLU A 355 5.57 5.34 -8.72
C GLU A 355 6.69 4.32 -8.61
N LEU A 356 7.92 4.77 -8.89
CA LEU A 356 9.14 3.97 -8.84
C LEU A 356 10.07 4.55 -7.77
N VAL A 357 10.65 3.68 -6.95
CA VAL A 357 11.65 4.07 -5.94
C VAL A 357 12.83 3.11 -6.04
N LEU A 358 14.00 3.64 -6.41
CA LEU A 358 15.24 2.90 -6.50
C LEU A 358 15.97 2.96 -5.16
N MET A 359 16.39 1.81 -4.68
CA MET A 359 17.08 1.63 -3.40
C MET A 359 18.30 0.73 -3.57
N ARG A 360 19.18 0.72 -2.56
CA ARG A 360 20.34 -0.15 -2.53
C ARG A 360 20.62 -0.60 -1.11
N TRP A 361 20.96 -1.86 -0.93
CA TRP A 361 21.46 -2.39 0.33
C TRP A 361 22.86 -1.84 0.65
N LYS A 362 23.03 -1.27 1.82
CA LYS A 362 24.28 -0.72 2.35
C LYS A 362 24.39 -0.96 3.83
#